data_4b247064afc65c70e91c3c0481e1108b
#
_entry.id   4b247064afc65c70e91c3c0481e1108b
#
_cell.length_a   1.000
_cell.length_b   1.000
_cell.length_c   1.000
_cell.angle_alpha   90.00
_cell.angle_beta   90.00
_cell.angle_gamma   90.00
#
_symmetry.space_group_name_H-M   'P 1'
#
loop_
_entity.id
_entity.type
_entity.pdbx_description
1 polymer ?
#
loop_
_entity_poly.entity_id
_entity_poly.type
_entity_poly.pdbx_seq_one_letter_code
_entity_poly.pdbx_strand_id
1 'polypeptide(L)'
;VGSKTSTLDAFMTDNRVTGLIAIKDGRVVLEKYALGRKPTDRWTSFSVAKSVTATLIGAAVKDGYISSIYDPITKYIPELEGSVYDGISLRRVMTMTTGVKWNEDYANPKSDVSQAGFALSKGGGNPLVSHMSKPKREAAPGTKWVYKTGETDLAGIALGNALAGKGLAKYASEKLWAPYGMEQDAIWMVDK
;
A
#
# COMPACT_ATOMS: atom_id res chain seq x y z
N VAL A 1 -24.91 -12.97 1.16
CA VAL A 1 -25.79 -12.13 0.38
C VAL A 1 -26.69 -13.04 -0.47
N GLY A 2 -27.98 -13.13 -0.17
CA GLY A 2 -28.93 -14.02 -0.80
C GLY A 2 -29.39 -15.18 0.09
N SER A 3 -30.39 -15.94 -0.32
CA SER A 3 -31.05 -17.01 0.43
C SER A 3 -30.29 -18.35 0.46
N LYS A 4 -29.10 -18.43 -0.15
CA LYS A 4 -28.32 -19.68 -0.16
C LYS A 4 -27.47 -19.78 1.10
N THR A 5 -27.75 -20.81 1.91
CA THR A 5 -26.91 -21.26 3.00
C THR A 5 -25.80 -22.14 2.41
N SER A 6 -24.56 -21.87 2.76
CA SER A 6 -23.41 -22.71 2.40
C SER A 6 -22.72 -23.17 3.66
N THR A 7 -22.16 -24.38 3.65
CA THR A 7 -21.25 -24.80 4.71
C THR A 7 -19.91 -24.05 4.57
N LEU A 8 -19.15 -23.96 5.65
CA LEU A 8 -17.82 -23.36 5.62
C LEU A 8 -16.90 -24.05 4.60
N ASP A 9 -16.96 -25.38 4.53
CA ASP A 9 -16.14 -26.17 3.61
C ASP A 9 -16.52 -25.91 2.15
N ALA A 10 -17.81 -25.86 1.84
CA ALA A 10 -18.28 -25.49 0.52
C ALA A 10 -17.85 -24.07 0.15
N PHE A 11 -17.99 -23.09 1.07
CA PHE A 11 -17.53 -21.73 0.86
C PHE A 11 -16.02 -21.67 0.54
N MET A 12 -15.20 -22.36 1.34
CA MET A 12 -13.74 -22.37 1.10
C MET A 12 -13.38 -23.03 -0.21
N THR A 13 -14.06 -24.12 -0.57
CA THR A 13 -13.81 -24.85 -1.82
C THR A 13 -14.23 -24.02 -3.04
N ASP A 14 -15.46 -23.52 -3.03
CA ASP A 14 -16.04 -22.79 -4.18
C ASP A 14 -15.30 -21.49 -4.48
N ASN A 15 -14.79 -20.84 -3.43
CA ASN A 15 -14.04 -19.59 -3.55
C ASN A 15 -12.51 -19.78 -3.52
N ARG A 16 -12.01 -21.02 -3.52
CA ARG A 16 -10.58 -21.35 -3.44
C ARG A 16 -9.86 -20.65 -2.29
N VAL A 17 -10.54 -20.54 -1.14
CA VAL A 17 -9.99 -19.92 0.07
C VAL A 17 -8.94 -20.85 0.67
N THR A 18 -7.72 -20.36 0.79
CA THR A 18 -6.56 -21.15 1.25
C THR A 18 -6.27 -20.97 2.74
N GLY A 19 -6.77 -19.93 3.36
CA GLY A 19 -6.70 -19.69 4.79
C GLY A 19 -7.82 -18.77 5.24
N LEU A 20 -8.41 -19.08 6.37
CA LEU A 20 -9.46 -18.30 6.99
C LEU A 20 -9.24 -18.26 8.50
N ILE A 21 -9.26 -17.07 9.07
CA ILE A 21 -9.25 -16.84 10.49
C ILE A 21 -10.43 -15.95 10.87
N ALA A 22 -11.10 -16.29 11.95
CA ALA A 22 -12.11 -15.43 12.55
C ALA A 22 -11.74 -15.12 14.00
N ILE A 23 -11.82 -13.84 14.35
CA ILE A 23 -11.51 -13.34 15.68
C ILE A 23 -12.79 -12.71 16.26
N LYS A 24 -13.15 -13.10 17.46
CA LYS A 24 -14.25 -12.51 18.22
C LYS A 24 -13.79 -12.16 19.63
N ASP A 25 -14.02 -10.94 20.04
CA ASP A 25 -13.65 -10.45 21.37
C ASP A 25 -12.15 -10.69 21.71
N GLY A 26 -11.27 -10.48 20.71
CA GLY A 26 -9.83 -10.68 20.83
C GLY A 26 -9.37 -12.14 20.84
N ARG A 27 -10.27 -13.10 20.60
CA ARG A 27 -9.95 -14.54 20.60
C ARG A 27 -10.17 -15.14 19.23
N VAL A 28 -9.24 -15.97 18.77
CA VAL A 28 -9.41 -16.78 17.56
C VAL A 28 -10.52 -17.81 17.83
N VAL A 29 -11.64 -17.70 17.13
CA VAL A 29 -12.78 -18.64 17.21
C VAL A 29 -12.83 -19.61 16.04
N LEU A 30 -12.10 -19.33 14.97
CA LEU A 30 -11.93 -20.19 13.82
C LEU A 30 -10.57 -19.94 13.21
N GLU A 31 -9.85 -21.01 12.90
CA GLU A 31 -8.65 -20.99 12.07
C GLU A 31 -8.67 -22.23 11.18
N LYS A 32 -8.63 -22.05 9.87
CA LYS A 32 -8.72 -23.13 8.90
C LYS A 32 -7.89 -22.87 7.66
N TYR A 33 -7.20 -23.91 7.22
CA TYR A 33 -6.34 -23.89 6.01
C TYR A 33 -6.81 -24.93 5.01
N ALA A 34 -6.63 -24.65 3.72
CA ALA A 34 -7.03 -25.53 2.62
C ALA A 34 -6.05 -25.43 1.45
N LEU A 35 -6.24 -26.26 0.42
CA LEU A 35 -5.42 -26.30 -0.81
C LEU A 35 -3.92 -26.48 -0.54
N GLY A 36 -3.57 -27.29 0.48
CA GLY A 36 -2.20 -27.60 0.86
C GLY A 36 -1.47 -26.52 1.66
N ARG A 37 -2.14 -25.43 2.02
CA ARG A 37 -1.56 -24.36 2.85
C ARG A 37 -1.52 -24.72 4.32
N LYS A 38 -0.53 -24.18 5.02
CA LYS A 38 -0.26 -24.39 6.45
C LYS A 38 -0.11 -23.03 7.15
N PRO A 39 -0.27 -22.96 8.49
CA PRO A 39 -0.08 -21.74 9.27
C PRO A 39 1.30 -21.08 9.07
N THR A 40 2.32 -21.89 8.84
CA THR A 40 3.71 -21.43 8.69
C THR A 40 4.09 -21.00 7.28
N ASP A 41 3.17 -21.11 6.32
CA ASP A 41 3.46 -20.74 4.93
C ASP A 41 3.48 -19.23 4.77
N ARG A 42 4.40 -18.76 3.92
CA ARG A 42 4.43 -17.35 3.52
C ARG A 42 3.38 -17.09 2.45
N TRP A 43 2.73 -15.93 2.57
CA TRP A 43 1.66 -15.50 1.69
C TRP A 43 2.03 -14.18 1.04
N THR A 44 1.76 -14.05 -0.25
CA THR A 44 1.88 -12.76 -0.91
C THR A 44 0.76 -11.85 -0.42
N SER A 45 1.11 -10.70 0.14
CA SER A 45 0.14 -9.75 0.70
C SER A 45 -0.63 -8.99 -0.37
N PHE A 46 -0.08 -8.90 -1.60
CA PHE A 46 -0.60 -7.99 -2.60
C PHE A 46 -0.93 -6.62 -1.98
N SER A 47 -2.08 -6.05 -2.31
CA SER A 47 -2.48 -4.72 -1.86
C SER A 47 -2.79 -4.58 -0.37
N VAL A 48 -2.79 -5.65 0.41
CA VAL A 48 -2.84 -5.55 1.89
C VAL A 48 -1.63 -4.76 2.41
N ALA A 49 -0.49 -4.81 1.72
CA ALA A 49 0.69 -3.99 2.03
C ALA A 49 0.40 -2.47 2.08
N LYS A 50 -0.59 -1.99 1.31
CA LYS A 50 -1.01 -0.57 1.33
C LYS A 50 -1.52 -0.16 2.71
N SER A 51 -2.22 -1.03 3.41
CA SER A 51 -2.69 -0.79 4.78
C SER A 51 -1.52 -0.69 5.77
N VAL A 52 -0.47 -1.49 5.58
CA VAL A 52 0.75 -1.41 6.39
C VAL A 52 1.44 -0.06 6.15
N THR A 53 1.61 0.36 4.90
CA THR A 53 2.19 1.67 4.55
C THR A 53 1.40 2.81 5.21
N ALA A 54 0.07 2.79 5.11
CA ALA A 54 -0.78 3.82 5.72
C ALA A 54 -0.66 3.84 7.26
N THR A 55 -0.57 2.67 7.89
CA THR A 55 -0.38 2.56 9.34
C THR A 55 0.97 3.13 9.77
N LEU A 56 2.03 2.86 9.02
CA LEU A 56 3.36 3.40 9.29
C LEU A 56 3.43 4.92 9.10
N ILE A 57 2.70 5.49 8.13
CA ILE A 57 2.57 6.95 7.99
C ILE A 57 1.88 7.52 9.24
N GLY A 58 0.83 6.88 9.74
CA GLY A 58 0.18 7.28 10.99
C GLY A 58 1.14 7.26 12.20
N ALA A 59 1.98 6.23 12.28
CA ALA A 59 3.04 6.15 13.29
C ALA A 59 4.06 7.28 13.11
N ALA A 60 4.46 7.59 11.87
CA ALA A 60 5.40 8.67 11.57
C ALA A 60 4.86 10.05 11.93
N VAL A 61 3.55 10.27 11.77
CA VAL A 61 2.90 11.49 12.26
C VAL A 61 2.97 11.56 13.78
N LYS A 62 2.65 10.48 14.48
CA LYS A 62 2.72 10.40 15.95
C LYS A 62 4.15 10.65 16.47
N ASP A 63 5.16 10.16 15.77
CA ASP A 63 6.57 10.30 16.16
C ASP A 63 7.19 11.64 15.71
N GLY A 64 6.48 12.47 14.94
CA GLY A 64 6.95 13.78 14.49
C GLY A 64 7.83 13.75 13.23
N TYR A 65 8.02 12.59 12.57
CA TYR A 65 8.73 12.52 11.28
C TYR A 65 7.91 13.14 10.14
N ILE A 66 6.59 13.00 10.19
CA ILE A 66 5.64 13.66 9.31
C ILE A 66 4.83 14.64 10.15
N SER A 67 4.86 15.93 9.78
CA SER A 67 4.19 16.97 10.57
C SER A 67 2.68 16.84 10.50
N SER A 68 2.14 16.51 9.32
CA SER A 68 0.70 16.35 9.09
C SER A 68 0.43 15.56 7.82
N ILE A 69 -0.65 14.76 7.81
CA ILE A 69 -1.16 14.16 6.57
C ILE A 69 -1.73 15.21 5.60
N TYR A 70 -1.95 16.44 6.05
CA TYR A 70 -2.39 17.56 5.21
C TYR A 70 -1.24 18.33 4.55
N ASP A 71 0.01 18.03 4.92
CA ASP A 71 1.19 18.58 4.24
C ASP A 71 1.18 18.21 2.75
N PRO A 72 1.63 19.11 1.86
CA PRO A 72 1.82 18.76 0.46
C PRO A 72 2.86 17.63 0.35
N ILE A 73 2.60 16.67 -0.56
CA ILE A 73 3.52 15.53 -0.75
C ILE A 73 4.90 16.00 -1.21
N THR A 74 4.99 17.14 -1.89
CA THR A 74 6.24 17.77 -2.33
C THR A 74 7.17 18.15 -1.18
N LYS A 75 6.65 18.33 0.04
CA LYS A 75 7.48 18.51 1.24
C LYS A 75 8.36 17.29 1.52
N TYR A 76 7.91 16.10 1.15
CA TYR A 76 8.60 14.84 1.38
C TYR A 76 9.22 14.27 0.11
N ILE A 77 8.74 14.69 -1.06
CA ILE A 77 9.25 14.33 -2.39
C ILE A 77 9.37 15.63 -3.23
N PRO A 78 10.43 16.42 -3.04
CA PRO A 78 10.61 17.69 -3.76
C PRO A 78 10.60 17.54 -5.27
N GLU A 79 11.00 16.39 -5.80
CA GLU A 79 11.03 16.10 -7.24
C GLU A 79 9.63 16.13 -7.90
N LEU A 80 8.56 16.17 -7.11
CA LEU A 80 7.18 16.33 -7.59
C LEU A 80 6.76 17.80 -7.74
N GLU A 81 7.61 18.77 -7.36
CA GLU A 81 7.31 20.19 -7.57
C GLU A 81 7.09 20.50 -9.07
N GLY A 82 6.11 21.34 -9.35
CA GLY A 82 5.70 21.66 -10.72
C GLY A 82 4.98 20.53 -11.48
N SER A 83 4.81 19.37 -10.86
CA SER A 83 4.04 18.26 -11.44
C SER A 83 2.55 18.34 -11.11
N VAL A 84 1.78 17.35 -11.59
CA VAL A 84 0.36 17.18 -11.25
C VAL A 84 0.12 16.95 -9.74
N TYR A 85 1.16 16.58 -8.99
CA TYR A 85 1.10 16.36 -7.53
C TYR A 85 1.48 17.59 -6.72
N ASP A 86 1.90 18.68 -7.36
CA ASP A 86 2.21 19.91 -6.65
C ASP A 86 0.98 20.45 -5.91
N GLY A 87 1.16 20.82 -4.63
CA GLY A 87 0.08 21.21 -3.73
C GLY A 87 -0.89 20.10 -3.30
N ILE A 88 -0.68 18.86 -3.73
CA ILE A 88 -1.49 17.70 -3.31
C ILE A 88 -1.05 17.23 -1.93
N SER A 89 -2.00 17.14 -0.99
CA SER A 89 -1.69 16.65 0.36
C SER A 89 -1.40 15.14 0.38
N LEU A 90 -0.54 14.71 1.31
CA LEU A 90 -0.28 13.30 1.58
C LEU A 90 -1.58 12.51 1.83
N ARG A 91 -2.56 13.14 2.52
CA ARG A 91 -3.90 12.56 2.71
C ARG A 91 -4.58 12.22 1.38
N ARG A 92 -4.54 13.13 0.39
CA ARG A 92 -5.16 12.90 -0.93
C ARG A 92 -4.49 11.74 -1.67
N VAL A 93 -3.18 11.63 -1.56
CA VAL A 93 -2.41 10.50 -2.11
C VAL A 93 -2.81 9.20 -1.42
N MET A 94 -2.80 9.14 -0.10
CA MET A 94 -3.17 7.94 0.68
C MET A 94 -4.63 7.50 0.44
N THR A 95 -5.53 8.43 0.17
CA THR A 95 -6.95 8.13 -0.09
C THR A 95 -7.29 7.96 -1.57
N MET A 96 -6.29 8.03 -2.47
CA MET A 96 -6.45 7.86 -3.92
C MET A 96 -7.49 8.82 -4.52
N THR A 97 -7.50 10.06 -4.01
CA THR A 97 -8.43 11.12 -4.42
C THR A 97 -7.71 12.34 -4.98
N THR A 98 -6.54 12.17 -5.57
CA THR A 98 -5.73 13.27 -6.13
C THR A 98 -6.33 13.88 -7.38
N GLY A 99 -7.22 13.17 -8.09
CA GLY A 99 -7.74 13.56 -9.38
C GLY A 99 -6.78 13.37 -10.54
N VAL A 100 -5.65 12.71 -10.33
CA VAL A 100 -4.69 12.34 -11.38
C VAL A 100 -5.25 11.18 -12.20
N LYS A 101 -5.14 11.26 -13.52
CA LYS A 101 -5.54 10.18 -14.43
C LYS A 101 -4.67 8.95 -14.20
N TRP A 102 -5.30 7.77 -14.18
CA TRP A 102 -4.59 6.52 -13.94
C TRP A 102 -5.31 5.33 -14.53
N ASN A 103 -4.54 4.39 -15.10
CA ASN A 103 -5.01 3.10 -15.58
C ASN A 103 -4.35 1.97 -14.79
N GLU A 104 -5.15 1.24 -13.99
CA GLU A 104 -4.72 0.10 -13.16
C GLU A 104 -4.90 -1.25 -13.86
N ASP A 105 -5.01 -1.31 -15.19
CA ASP A 105 -5.18 -2.57 -15.92
C ASP A 105 -3.86 -3.37 -15.97
N TYR A 106 -3.75 -4.37 -15.11
CA TYR A 106 -2.58 -5.25 -15.01
C TYR A 106 -2.37 -6.16 -16.23
N ALA A 107 -3.40 -6.37 -17.06
CA ALA A 107 -3.28 -7.16 -18.29
C ALA A 107 -2.73 -6.33 -19.47
N ASN A 108 -2.73 -5.01 -19.34
CA ASN A 108 -2.24 -4.11 -20.37
C ASN A 108 -0.81 -3.64 -20.06
N PRO A 109 0.22 -4.05 -20.83
CA PRO A 109 1.60 -3.62 -20.57
C PRO A 109 1.84 -2.12 -20.76
N LYS A 110 0.89 -1.40 -21.39
CA LYS A 110 0.93 0.06 -21.57
C LYS A 110 0.14 0.83 -20.51
N SER A 111 -0.49 0.15 -19.57
CA SER A 111 -1.19 0.80 -18.45
C SER A 111 -0.21 1.51 -17.53
N ASP A 112 -0.71 2.48 -16.76
CA ASP A 112 0.13 3.25 -15.83
C ASP A 112 0.72 2.34 -14.75
N VAL A 113 -0.04 1.37 -14.22
CA VAL A 113 0.46 0.44 -13.20
C VAL A 113 1.58 -0.46 -13.73
N SER A 114 1.45 -0.96 -14.98
CA SER A 114 2.50 -1.78 -15.59
C SER A 114 3.76 -0.97 -15.86
N GLN A 115 3.61 0.27 -16.36
CA GLN A 115 4.74 1.17 -16.61
C GLN A 115 5.41 1.64 -15.32
N ALA A 116 4.66 1.86 -14.24
CA ALA A 116 5.22 2.14 -12.92
C ALA A 116 6.07 0.97 -12.41
N GLY A 117 5.57 -0.28 -12.54
CA GLY A 117 6.34 -1.48 -12.21
C GLY A 117 7.64 -1.60 -13.02
N PHE A 118 7.61 -1.29 -14.32
CA PHE A 118 8.83 -1.24 -15.14
C PHE A 118 9.79 -0.13 -14.70
N ALA A 119 9.26 1.03 -14.28
CA ALA A 119 10.10 2.11 -13.78
C ALA A 119 10.86 1.68 -12.52
N LEU A 120 10.20 1.03 -11.57
CA LEU A 120 10.82 0.49 -10.36
C LEU A 120 11.94 -0.53 -10.67
N SER A 121 11.77 -1.35 -11.72
CA SER A 121 12.77 -2.37 -12.08
C SER A 121 14.07 -1.82 -12.68
N LYS A 122 14.08 -0.58 -13.16
CA LYS A 122 15.24 0.01 -13.87
C LYS A 122 16.37 0.47 -12.94
N GLY A 123 16.06 0.74 -11.66
CA GLY A 123 17.03 1.29 -10.72
C GLY A 123 17.56 2.70 -11.11
N GLY A 124 18.27 3.33 -10.19
CA GLY A 124 18.89 4.64 -10.42
C GLY A 124 17.93 5.84 -10.28
N GLY A 125 18.26 6.79 -9.41
CA GLY A 125 17.43 7.95 -9.09
C GLY A 125 16.11 7.54 -8.44
N ASN A 126 15.02 8.24 -8.78
CA ASN A 126 13.66 7.84 -8.38
C ASN A 126 12.78 7.67 -9.63
N PRO A 127 12.94 6.55 -10.37
CA PRO A 127 12.27 6.36 -11.65
C PRO A 127 10.75 6.30 -11.51
N LEU A 128 10.23 5.86 -10.37
CA LEU A 128 8.79 5.89 -10.09
C LEU A 128 8.29 7.33 -9.95
N VAL A 129 8.98 8.18 -9.18
CA VAL A 129 8.60 9.60 -9.04
C VAL A 129 8.61 10.28 -10.41
N SER A 130 9.63 10.05 -11.23
CA SER A 130 9.68 10.54 -12.61
C SER A 130 8.52 10.01 -13.47
N HIS A 131 8.12 8.76 -13.30
CA HIS A 131 6.95 8.22 -13.99
C HIS A 131 5.66 8.88 -13.51
N MET A 132 5.46 8.98 -12.21
CA MET A 132 4.26 9.53 -11.59
C MET A 132 4.07 11.04 -11.84
N SER A 133 5.12 11.79 -12.14
CA SER A 133 5.03 13.21 -12.49
C SER A 133 4.41 13.49 -13.86
N LYS A 134 4.34 12.49 -14.77
CA LYS A 134 3.92 12.66 -16.19
C LYS A 134 2.40 12.66 -16.42
N PRO A 135 1.57 11.90 -15.70
CA PRO A 135 0.13 11.87 -15.92
C PRO A 135 -0.50 13.25 -15.78
N LYS A 136 -1.67 13.41 -16.42
CA LYS A 136 -2.44 14.66 -16.35
C LYS A 136 -3.53 14.55 -15.30
N ARG A 137 -3.99 15.71 -14.81
CA ARG A 137 -5.17 15.79 -13.96
C ARG A 137 -6.43 15.58 -14.80
N GLU A 138 -7.33 14.71 -14.33
CA GLU A 138 -8.64 14.48 -14.94
C GLU A 138 -9.82 14.98 -14.08
N ALA A 139 -9.60 15.21 -12.79
CA ALA A 139 -10.62 15.71 -11.87
C ALA A 139 -9.99 16.60 -10.79
N ALA A 140 -10.79 17.48 -10.18
CA ALA A 140 -10.32 18.26 -9.04
C ALA A 140 -9.95 17.35 -7.86
N PRO A 141 -8.89 17.66 -7.09
CA PRO A 141 -8.50 16.87 -5.94
C PRO A 141 -9.64 16.71 -4.93
N GLY A 142 -9.91 15.48 -4.56
CA GLY A 142 -10.95 15.13 -3.58
C GLY A 142 -12.34 14.90 -4.18
N THR A 143 -12.53 15.05 -5.48
CA THR A 143 -13.86 14.90 -6.12
C THR A 143 -14.06 13.53 -6.78
N LYS A 144 -12.97 12.81 -7.08
CA LYS A 144 -13.00 11.50 -7.74
C LYS A 144 -12.06 10.54 -7.04
N TRP A 145 -12.57 9.38 -6.67
CA TRP A 145 -11.77 8.25 -6.19
C TRP A 145 -11.42 7.32 -7.37
N VAL A 146 -10.14 7.01 -7.52
CA VAL A 146 -9.66 6.04 -8.50
C VAL A 146 -8.54 5.25 -7.86
N TYR A 147 -8.68 3.92 -7.80
CA TYR A 147 -7.63 3.06 -7.24
C TYR A 147 -6.32 3.22 -8.02
N LYS A 148 -5.22 3.51 -7.31
CA LYS A 148 -3.90 3.81 -7.90
C LYS A 148 -2.78 3.22 -7.06
N THR A 149 -2.16 2.12 -7.52
CA THR A 149 -1.00 1.53 -6.84
C THR A 149 0.14 2.53 -6.72
N GLY A 150 0.45 3.26 -7.79
CA GLY A 150 1.54 4.26 -7.78
C GLY A 150 1.39 5.36 -6.72
N GLU A 151 0.17 5.71 -6.31
CA GLU A 151 -0.01 6.69 -5.22
C GLU A 151 0.39 6.11 -3.86
N THR A 152 0.15 4.83 -3.60
CA THR A 152 0.66 4.21 -2.37
C THR A 152 2.17 4.10 -2.39
N ASP A 153 2.76 3.84 -3.54
CA ASP A 153 4.21 3.79 -3.69
C ASP A 153 4.83 5.17 -3.43
N LEU A 154 4.22 6.26 -3.96
CA LEU A 154 4.62 7.63 -3.60
C LEU A 154 4.49 7.90 -2.10
N ALA A 155 3.43 7.41 -1.46
CA ALA A 155 3.26 7.56 -0.01
C ALA A 155 4.36 6.81 0.76
N GLY A 156 4.78 5.64 0.28
CA GLY A 156 5.90 4.87 0.82
C GLY A 156 7.24 5.60 0.68
N ILE A 157 7.49 6.21 -0.49
CA ILE A 157 8.68 7.04 -0.74
C ILE A 157 8.68 8.26 0.19
N ALA A 158 7.54 8.95 0.32
CA ALA A 158 7.41 10.09 1.25
C ALA A 158 7.72 9.69 2.69
N LEU A 159 7.25 8.53 3.13
CA LEU A 159 7.57 7.98 4.44
C LEU A 159 9.08 7.69 4.57
N GLY A 160 9.67 7.01 3.60
CA GLY A 160 11.11 6.70 3.60
C GLY A 160 11.97 7.96 3.71
N ASN A 161 11.65 8.99 2.93
CA ASN A 161 12.34 10.28 2.97
C ASN A 161 12.17 11.00 4.33
N ALA A 162 10.95 10.98 4.88
CA ALA A 162 10.67 11.58 6.18
C ALA A 162 11.44 10.92 7.33
N LEU A 163 11.72 9.63 7.23
CA LEU A 163 12.48 8.89 8.26
C LEU A 163 13.96 9.22 8.33
N ALA A 164 14.48 10.06 7.43
CA ALA A 164 15.84 10.63 7.49
C ALA A 164 16.95 9.56 7.69
N GLY A 165 16.90 8.47 6.95
CA GLY A 165 17.94 7.42 7.00
C GLY A 165 17.71 6.33 8.07
N LYS A 166 16.64 6.39 8.87
CA LYS A 166 16.33 5.34 9.85
C LYS A 166 16.06 3.96 9.20
N GLY A 167 15.64 3.95 7.95
CA GLY A 167 15.29 2.75 7.20
C GLY A 167 13.87 2.26 7.48
N LEU A 168 13.12 2.05 6.40
CA LEU A 168 11.70 1.68 6.47
C LEU A 168 11.48 0.32 7.15
N ALA A 169 12.30 -0.68 6.86
CA ALA A 169 12.20 -2.02 7.45
C ALA A 169 12.41 -1.97 8.98
N LYS A 170 13.42 -1.23 9.43
CA LYS A 170 13.66 -1.02 10.87
C LYS A 170 12.49 -0.31 11.53
N TYR A 171 11.97 0.74 10.89
CA TYR A 171 10.84 1.49 11.41
C TYR A 171 9.57 0.62 11.49
N ALA A 172 9.27 -0.18 10.46
CA ALA A 172 8.16 -1.12 10.45
C ALA A 172 8.29 -2.17 11.57
N SER A 173 9.49 -2.69 11.80
CA SER A 173 9.74 -3.62 12.91
C SER A 173 9.48 -2.98 14.26
N GLU A 174 10.02 -1.78 14.51
CA GLU A 174 9.89 -1.08 15.80
C GLU A 174 8.47 -0.60 16.09
N LYS A 175 7.70 -0.20 15.07
CA LYS A 175 6.40 0.47 15.24
C LYS A 175 5.20 -0.44 15.04
N LEU A 176 5.36 -1.52 14.30
CA LEU A 176 4.24 -2.41 13.97
C LEU A 176 4.56 -3.86 14.33
N TRP A 177 5.64 -4.46 13.80
CA TRP A 177 5.88 -5.90 13.93
C TRP A 177 6.10 -6.34 15.37
N ALA A 178 7.12 -5.80 16.02
CA ALA A 178 7.48 -6.20 17.38
C ALA A 178 6.42 -5.82 18.44
N PRO A 179 5.88 -4.57 18.46
CA PRO A 179 4.93 -4.18 19.52
C PRO A 179 3.60 -4.92 19.46
N TYR A 180 3.17 -5.37 18.29
CA TYR A 180 1.89 -6.04 18.11
C TYR A 180 2.00 -7.56 17.99
N GLY A 181 3.17 -8.13 18.28
CA GLY A 181 3.36 -9.58 18.39
C GLY A 181 3.16 -10.34 17.09
N MET A 182 3.64 -9.79 15.96
CA MET A 182 3.61 -10.49 14.70
C MET A 182 4.45 -11.76 14.80
N GLU A 183 3.81 -12.92 14.67
CA GLU A 183 4.40 -14.22 14.94
C GLU A 183 5.54 -14.59 13.98
N GLN A 184 5.44 -14.14 12.72
CA GLN A 184 6.39 -14.45 11.66
C GLN A 184 6.96 -13.20 11.03
N ASP A 185 8.20 -13.29 10.53
CA ASP A 185 8.83 -12.22 9.78
C ASP A 185 8.13 -11.95 8.45
N ALA A 186 7.96 -10.68 8.08
CA ALA A 186 7.60 -10.27 6.75
C ALA A 186 8.86 -10.04 5.89
N ILE A 187 8.77 -10.41 4.61
CA ILE A 187 9.74 -10.00 3.60
C ILE A 187 9.11 -8.87 2.80
N TRP A 188 9.80 -7.73 2.76
CA TRP A 188 9.39 -6.59 1.97
C TRP A 188 10.33 -6.46 0.77
N MET A 189 9.79 -6.54 -0.42
CA MET A 189 10.55 -6.23 -1.63
C MET A 189 10.63 -4.71 -1.76
N VAL A 190 11.82 -4.20 -1.86
CA VAL A 190 12.10 -2.77 -2.10
C VAL A 190 12.83 -2.62 -3.42
N ASP A 191 12.65 -1.50 -4.08
CA ASP A 191 13.48 -1.06 -5.19
C ASP A 191 14.90 -0.76 -4.71
N LYS A 192 15.86 -0.93 -5.61
CA LYS A 192 17.28 -0.72 -5.33
C LYS A 192 17.64 0.76 -5.38
#